data_a99cbd880ec11e942ad85445fc3ca9cf
#
_entry.id   a99cbd880ec11e942ad85445fc3ca9cf
#
_cell.length_a   1.000
_cell.length_b   1.000
_cell.length_c   1.000
_cell.angle_alpha   90.00
_cell.angle_beta   90.00
_cell.angle_gamma   90.00
#
_symmetry.space_group_name_H-M   'P 1'
#
loop_
_entity.id
_entity.type
_entity.pdbx_description
1 polymer ?
#
loop_
_entity_poly.entity_id
_entity_poly.type
_entity_poly.pdbx_seq_one_letter_code
_entity_poly.pdbx_strand_id
1 'polypeptide(L)'
;MVWAQSLLKSPAIIALAAGLALAGCAKQKLPDNAGGLGLNSATPGSQQDFTVNVGDRVFFETDSSALTSTARATLDKQAQWLARYTNYPITIEGHADERGTREYNLALGARRAAATRDYLQARGIPSNRIRTISYGKERPVAVCNDISCWSQNRRAVTLLAAPSG
;
A
#
# COMPACT_ATOMS: atom_id res chain seq x y z
N MET A 1 -26.41 -71.75 14.33
CA MET A 1 -26.24 -71.25 15.66
C MET A 1 -26.52 -69.73 15.54
N VAL A 2 -27.74 -69.30 15.52
CA VAL A 2 -28.72 -68.92 16.55
C VAL A 2 -28.12 -68.19 17.73
N TRP A 3 -28.65 -66.99 17.93
CA TRP A 3 -28.57 -65.93 19.00
C TRP A 3 -27.97 -64.67 18.38
N ALA A 4 -28.69 -63.59 18.17
CA ALA A 4 -29.46 -62.72 19.00
C ALA A 4 -30.35 -61.77 18.17
N GLN A 5 -31.60 -62.02 18.09
CA GLN A 5 -32.65 -61.00 17.88
C GLN A 5 -33.35 -60.81 19.18
N SER A 6 -33.25 -59.66 19.81
CA SER A 6 -34.20 -59.17 20.81
C SER A 6 -33.58 -57.99 21.59
N LEU A 7 -33.66 -56.77 21.10
CA LEU A 7 -33.59 -55.55 21.93
C LEU A 7 -34.06 -54.31 21.17
N LEU A 8 -35.14 -54.39 20.42
CA LEU A 8 -35.74 -53.23 19.76
C LEU A 8 -37.26 -53.20 19.91
N LYS A 9 -37.71 -53.22 21.16
CA LYS A 9 -39.12 -52.94 21.47
C LYS A 9 -39.22 -52.25 22.85
N SER A 10 -38.76 -51.01 22.90
CA SER A 10 -39.09 -50.15 24.05
C SER A 10 -39.68 -48.85 23.47
N PRO A 11 -40.98 -48.55 23.75
CA PRO A 11 -41.65 -47.34 23.28
C PRO A 11 -41.13 -46.07 23.93
N ALA A 12 -40.23 -46.18 24.89
CA ALA A 12 -39.65 -45.05 25.61
C ALA A 12 -38.53 -44.32 24.83
N ILE A 13 -37.96 -44.94 23.76
CA ILE A 13 -36.88 -44.29 23.00
C ILE A 13 -37.43 -43.40 21.88
N ILE A 14 -38.66 -43.59 21.44
CA ILE A 14 -39.28 -42.80 20.34
C ILE A 14 -39.74 -41.43 20.83
N ALA A 15 -40.04 -41.26 22.14
CA ALA A 15 -40.49 -39.97 22.71
C ALA A 15 -39.36 -38.94 22.92
N LEU A 16 -38.09 -39.37 22.92
CA LEU A 16 -36.95 -38.45 23.18
C LEU A 16 -36.38 -37.83 21.89
N ALA A 17 -36.72 -38.40 20.71
CA ALA A 17 -36.19 -37.90 19.42
C ALA A 17 -37.07 -36.79 18.81
N ALA A 18 -38.25 -36.52 19.31
CA ALA A 18 -39.16 -35.51 18.77
C ALA A 18 -39.04 -34.11 19.46
N GLY A 19 -38.24 -34.01 20.52
CA GLY A 19 -38.11 -32.79 21.36
C GLY A 19 -36.94 -31.85 20.96
N LEU A 20 -36.04 -32.22 20.04
CA LEU A 20 -34.84 -31.43 19.73
C LEU A 20 -34.88 -30.62 18.42
N ALA A 21 -36.02 -30.51 17.75
CA ALA A 21 -36.11 -29.85 16.44
C ALA A 21 -36.69 -28.42 16.47
N LEU A 22 -36.86 -27.81 17.61
CA LEU A 22 -37.44 -26.46 17.73
C LEU A 22 -36.62 -25.43 18.53
N ALA A 23 -35.33 -25.68 18.66
CA ALA A 23 -34.45 -24.68 19.31
C ALA A 23 -33.42 -24.16 18.29
N GLY A 24 -33.71 -22.97 17.71
CA GLY A 24 -32.61 -22.23 17.12
C GLY A 24 -32.78 -21.61 15.77
N CYS A 25 -33.82 -20.80 15.58
CA CYS A 25 -33.65 -19.58 14.76
C CYS A 25 -33.61 -18.36 15.69
N ALA A 26 -32.64 -18.34 16.59
CA ALA A 26 -32.19 -17.07 17.15
C ALA A 26 -31.48 -16.35 16.01
N LYS A 27 -32.16 -15.40 15.37
CA LYS A 27 -31.50 -14.34 14.58
C LYS A 27 -30.53 -13.64 15.54
N GLN A 28 -29.25 -14.05 15.51
CA GLN A 28 -28.18 -13.22 16.02
C GLN A 28 -28.28 -11.91 15.23
N LYS A 29 -28.79 -10.86 15.88
CA LYS A 29 -28.54 -9.49 15.43
C LYS A 29 -27.00 -9.38 15.42
N LEU A 30 -26.38 -9.44 14.24
CA LEU A 30 -25.05 -8.89 14.09
C LEU A 30 -25.11 -7.46 14.63
N PRO A 31 -24.13 -7.03 15.43
CA PRO A 31 -24.04 -5.63 15.77
C PRO A 31 -23.99 -4.84 14.46
N ASP A 32 -24.76 -3.75 14.37
CA ASP A 32 -24.82 -2.82 13.23
C ASP A 32 -23.45 -2.14 12.94
N ASN A 33 -22.37 -2.70 13.45
CA ASN A 33 -20.99 -2.36 13.15
C ASN A 33 -20.33 -3.38 12.21
N ALA A 34 -21.12 -4.03 11.37
CA ALA A 34 -20.63 -4.54 10.09
C ALA A 34 -20.39 -3.31 9.19
N GLY A 35 -19.49 -2.45 9.64
CA GLY A 35 -18.69 -1.62 8.74
C GLY A 35 -18.19 -2.58 7.69
N GLY A 36 -18.67 -2.43 6.45
CA GLY A 36 -18.45 -3.34 5.37
C GLY A 36 -17.02 -3.81 5.36
N LEU A 37 -16.76 -4.95 4.76
CA LEU A 37 -15.44 -5.34 4.27
C LEU A 37 -14.88 -4.16 3.48
N GLY A 38 -14.49 -3.10 4.22
CA GLY A 38 -13.85 -1.92 3.74
C GLY A 38 -12.49 -2.40 3.26
N LEU A 39 -12.40 -2.63 1.99
CA LEU A 39 -11.17 -2.49 1.26
C LEU A 39 -10.52 -1.21 1.78
N ASN A 40 -9.60 -1.33 2.74
CA ASN A 40 -8.73 -0.30 3.31
C ASN A 40 -9.08 1.13 2.88
N SER A 41 -10.23 1.67 3.29
CA SER A 41 -10.52 3.07 3.11
C SER A 41 -9.60 3.83 4.06
N ALA A 42 -8.44 4.20 3.56
CA ALA A 42 -7.49 4.98 4.32
C ALA A 42 -8.16 6.29 4.74
N THR A 43 -8.05 6.64 6.02
CA THR A 43 -8.58 7.91 6.53
C THR A 43 -8.04 9.07 5.68
N PRO A 44 -8.89 9.92 5.10
CA PRO A 44 -8.45 11.03 4.27
C PRO A 44 -7.43 11.91 5.00
N GLY A 45 -6.33 12.24 4.32
CA GLY A 45 -5.24 13.03 4.89
C GLY A 45 -4.25 12.23 5.74
N SER A 46 -4.39 10.90 5.84
CA SER A 46 -3.40 10.05 6.50
C SER A 46 -2.25 9.67 5.54
N GLN A 47 -1.13 9.21 6.11
CA GLN A 47 -0.04 8.64 5.32
C GLN A 47 -0.49 7.44 4.48
N GLN A 48 -1.42 6.64 5.00
CA GLN A 48 -2.00 5.52 4.27
C GLN A 48 -2.84 5.99 3.07
N ASP A 49 -3.62 7.06 3.22
CA ASP A 49 -4.36 7.70 2.13
C ASP A 49 -3.43 8.16 1.01
N PHE A 50 -2.32 8.82 1.37
CA PHE A 50 -1.32 9.24 0.40
C PHE A 50 -0.71 8.06 -0.35
N THR A 51 -0.33 6.99 0.36
CA THR A 51 0.33 5.84 -0.26
C THR A 51 -0.62 5.02 -1.14
N VAL A 52 -1.86 4.78 -0.68
CA VAL A 52 -2.79 3.86 -1.35
C VAL A 52 -3.60 4.55 -2.45
N ASN A 53 -4.11 5.77 -2.19
CA ASN A 53 -5.04 6.45 -3.08
C ASN A 53 -4.36 7.43 -4.04
N VAL A 54 -3.23 8.03 -3.62
CA VAL A 54 -2.48 9.01 -4.41
C VAL A 54 -1.31 8.36 -5.14
N GLY A 55 -0.58 7.48 -4.44
CA GLY A 55 0.66 6.87 -4.90
C GLY A 55 1.89 7.65 -4.45
N ASP A 56 2.74 6.99 -3.67
CA ASP A 56 3.93 7.58 -3.05
C ASP A 56 5.16 7.59 -3.96
N ARG A 57 5.12 6.94 -5.13
CA ARG A 57 6.32 6.72 -5.96
C ARG A 57 6.07 6.95 -7.44
N VAL A 58 7.14 7.31 -8.14
CA VAL A 58 7.21 7.42 -9.58
C VAL A 58 8.40 6.64 -10.11
N PHE A 59 8.29 6.15 -11.35
CA PHE A 59 9.28 5.31 -11.98
C PHE A 59 9.97 6.01 -13.13
N PHE A 60 11.20 5.56 -13.43
CA PHE A 60 12.05 6.14 -14.47
C PHE A 60 12.52 5.08 -15.47
N GLU A 61 12.77 5.55 -16.69
CA GLU A 61 13.42 4.73 -17.71
C GLU A 61 14.88 4.44 -17.35
N THR A 62 15.46 3.46 -18.05
CA THR A 62 16.87 3.10 -17.88
C THR A 62 17.74 4.33 -18.11
N ASP A 63 18.67 4.56 -17.19
CA ASP A 63 19.66 5.66 -17.26
C ASP A 63 19.06 7.06 -17.44
N SER A 64 17.82 7.26 -17.03
CA SER A 64 17.08 8.52 -17.17
C SER A 64 16.62 9.06 -15.83
N SER A 65 16.58 10.38 -15.72
CA SER A 65 15.90 11.15 -14.68
C SER A 65 14.73 11.98 -15.23
N ALA A 66 14.39 11.81 -16.51
CA ALA A 66 13.24 12.47 -17.12
C ALA A 66 11.93 11.87 -16.61
N LEU A 67 10.98 12.73 -16.24
CA LEU A 67 9.64 12.30 -15.81
C LEU A 67 8.80 11.90 -17.01
N THR A 68 8.31 10.66 -17.00
CA THR A 68 7.35 10.15 -17.99
C THR A 68 5.98 10.83 -17.83
N SER A 69 5.07 10.65 -18.77
CA SER A 69 3.68 11.13 -18.64
C SER A 69 2.97 10.51 -17.44
N THR A 70 3.18 9.21 -17.20
CA THR A 70 2.63 8.49 -16.04
C THR A 70 3.19 9.04 -14.72
N ALA A 71 4.53 9.28 -14.67
CA ALA A 71 5.15 9.88 -13.48
C ALA A 71 4.57 11.27 -13.19
N ARG A 72 4.41 12.11 -14.21
CA ARG A 72 3.79 13.44 -14.06
C ARG A 72 2.35 13.36 -13.56
N ALA A 73 1.53 12.45 -14.09
CA ALA A 73 0.16 12.27 -13.64
C ALA A 73 0.09 11.86 -12.16
N THR A 74 1.01 11.02 -11.68
CA THR A 74 1.11 10.68 -10.26
C THR A 74 1.55 11.87 -9.42
N LEU A 75 2.55 12.62 -9.87
CA LEU A 75 3.02 13.82 -9.16
C LEU A 75 1.97 14.94 -9.13
N ASP A 76 1.11 15.07 -10.15
CA ASP A 76 -0.03 15.98 -10.12
C ASP A 76 -1.02 15.64 -8.99
N LYS A 77 -1.31 14.34 -8.79
CA LYS A 77 -2.12 13.87 -7.65
C LYS A 77 -1.43 14.14 -6.31
N GLN A 78 -0.12 13.88 -6.23
CA GLN A 78 0.68 14.18 -5.04
C GLN A 78 0.63 15.67 -4.71
N ALA A 79 0.83 16.54 -5.71
CA ALA A 79 0.78 17.99 -5.51
C ALA A 79 -0.60 18.44 -5.02
N GLN A 80 -1.70 17.96 -5.59
CA GLN A 80 -3.06 18.26 -5.13
C GLN A 80 -3.29 17.85 -3.68
N TRP A 81 -2.83 16.66 -3.31
CA TRP A 81 -2.95 16.16 -1.94
C TRP A 81 -2.10 16.98 -0.97
N LEU A 82 -0.84 17.25 -1.30
CA LEU A 82 0.10 18.06 -0.49
C LEU A 82 -0.33 19.54 -0.35
N ALA A 83 -1.05 20.07 -1.33
CA ALA A 83 -1.65 21.40 -1.25
C ALA A 83 -2.84 21.45 -0.29
N ARG A 84 -3.59 20.35 -0.17
CA ARG A 84 -4.71 20.21 0.78
C ARG A 84 -4.21 19.96 2.21
N TYR A 85 -3.17 19.15 2.37
CA TYR A 85 -2.60 18.77 3.67
C TYR A 85 -1.23 19.40 3.84
N THR A 86 -1.22 20.66 4.27
CA THR A 86 -0.02 21.51 4.27
C THR A 86 0.96 21.23 5.41
N ASN A 87 0.53 20.51 6.44
CA ASN A 87 1.28 20.22 7.66
C ASN A 87 2.32 19.11 7.53
N TYR A 88 2.44 18.47 6.36
CA TYR A 88 3.42 17.40 6.13
C TYR A 88 4.70 17.93 5.48
N PRO A 89 5.85 17.93 6.17
CA PRO A 89 7.15 17.96 5.49
C PRO A 89 7.33 16.67 4.70
N ILE A 90 8.03 16.73 3.56
CA ILE A 90 8.26 15.56 2.71
C ILE A 90 9.76 15.33 2.47
N THR A 91 10.13 14.08 2.34
CA THR A 91 11.44 13.67 1.86
C THR A 91 11.27 12.86 0.59
N ILE A 92 11.98 13.25 -0.47
CA ILE A 92 11.98 12.55 -1.75
C ILE A 92 13.26 11.72 -1.83
N GLU A 93 13.10 10.41 -1.83
CA GLU A 93 14.19 9.44 -2.00
C GLU A 93 14.38 9.09 -3.47
N GLY A 94 15.62 9.18 -3.98
CA GLY A 94 15.95 8.78 -5.34
C GLY A 94 16.73 7.47 -5.36
N HIS A 95 16.32 6.55 -6.26
CA HIS A 95 16.87 5.20 -6.36
C HIS A 95 17.23 4.85 -7.81
N ALA A 96 18.16 3.91 -7.95
CA ALA A 96 18.59 3.35 -9.22
C ALA A 96 18.55 1.81 -9.17
N ASP A 97 18.63 1.15 -10.32
CA ASP A 97 18.85 -0.29 -10.39
C ASP A 97 20.33 -0.62 -10.08
N GLU A 98 20.65 -1.92 -9.93
CA GLU A 98 21.97 -2.37 -9.49
C GLU A 98 23.09 -2.20 -10.54
N ARG A 99 22.79 -1.94 -11.80
CA ARG A 99 23.78 -1.84 -12.88
C ARG A 99 24.62 -0.57 -12.76
N GLY A 100 25.91 -0.67 -13.08
CA GLY A 100 26.85 0.44 -13.00
C GLY A 100 27.50 0.63 -11.61
N THR A 101 28.35 1.66 -11.48
CA THR A 101 29.08 1.94 -10.26
C THR A 101 28.18 2.53 -9.17
N ARG A 102 28.64 2.47 -7.93
CA ARG A 102 27.94 3.04 -6.78
C ARG A 102 27.81 4.56 -6.92
N GLU A 103 28.91 5.22 -7.27
CA GLU A 103 28.99 6.67 -7.43
C GLU A 103 28.05 7.18 -8.53
N TYR A 104 28.05 6.50 -9.66
CA TYR A 104 27.16 6.81 -10.77
C TYR A 104 25.69 6.72 -10.35
N ASN A 105 25.30 5.61 -9.70
CA ASN A 105 23.93 5.39 -9.26
C ASN A 105 23.51 6.35 -8.14
N LEU A 106 24.43 6.75 -7.26
CA LEU A 106 24.16 7.77 -6.26
C LEU A 106 23.83 9.11 -6.93
N ALA A 107 24.61 9.50 -7.94
CA ALA A 107 24.36 10.71 -8.72
C ALA A 107 23.05 10.61 -9.54
N LEU A 108 22.74 9.44 -10.14
CA LEU A 108 21.49 9.23 -10.87
C LEU A 108 20.27 9.30 -9.95
N GLY A 109 20.34 8.67 -8.79
CA GLY A 109 19.27 8.78 -7.76
C GLY A 109 19.07 10.22 -7.31
N ALA A 110 20.14 11.00 -7.11
CA ALA A 110 20.04 12.41 -6.76
C ALA A 110 19.33 13.22 -7.85
N ARG A 111 19.66 13.00 -9.13
CA ARG A 111 18.97 13.65 -10.26
C ARG A 111 17.48 13.30 -10.32
N ARG A 112 17.10 12.05 -10.05
CA ARG A 112 15.70 11.59 -10.00
C ARG A 112 14.92 12.25 -8.86
N ALA A 113 15.51 12.32 -7.67
CA ALA A 113 14.92 13.02 -6.54
C ALA A 113 14.77 14.53 -6.82
N ALA A 114 15.76 15.16 -7.45
CA ALA A 114 15.71 16.56 -7.85
C ALA A 114 14.61 16.81 -8.89
N ALA A 115 14.52 16.00 -9.94
CA ALA A 115 13.47 16.13 -10.97
C ALA A 115 12.06 16.02 -10.36
N THR A 116 11.87 15.12 -9.40
CA THR A 116 10.60 14.96 -8.67
C THR A 116 10.32 16.19 -7.80
N ARG A 117 11.29 16.68 -7.05
CA ARG A 117 11.19 17.91 -6.25
C ARG A 117 10.81 19.11 -7.12
N ASP A 118 11.55 19.33 -8.20
CA ASP A 118 11.36 20.49 -9.07
C ASP A 118 9.97 20.49 -9.71
N TYR A 119 9.45 19.33 -10.05
CA TYR A 119 8.09 19.18 -10.54
C TYR A 119 7.05 19.54 -9.47
N LEU A 120 7.19 19.05 -8.24
CA LEU A 120 6.27 19.39 -7.14
C LEU A 120 6.34 20.90 -6.80
N GLN A 121 7.53 21.49 -6.83
CA GLN A 121 7.69 22.94 -6.64
C GLN A 121 6.99 23.74 -7.75
N ALA A 122 7.11 23.31 -9.00
CA ALA A 122 6.39 23.92 -10.12
C ALA A 122 4.85 23.80 -10.00
N ARG A 123 4.36 22.85 -9.19
CA ARG A 123 2.95 22.70 -8.81
C ARG A 123 2.56 23.44 -7.52
N GLY A 124 3.45 24.28 -6.99
CA GLY A 124 3.17 25.14 -5.85
C GLY A 124 3.51 24.58 -4.47
N ILE A 125 4.22 23.44 -4.39
CA ILE A 125 4.67 22.93 -3.10
C ILE A 125 5.91 23.70 -2.64
N PRO A 126 5.89 24.35 -1.46
CA PRO A 126 7.00 25.19 -1.00
C PRO A 126 8.30 24.39 -0.81
N SER A 127 9.43 24.99 -1.21
CA SER A 127 10.75 24.35 -1.14
C SER A 127 11.18 23.96 0.28
N ASN A 128 10.79 24.75 1.28
CA ASN A 128 11.12 24.50 2.69
C ASN A 128 10.42 23.25 3.27
N ARG A 129 9.40 22.72 2.57
CA ARG A 129 8.72 21.46 2.92
C ARG A 129 9.39 20.24 2.29
N ILE A 130 10.32 20.42 1.33
CA ILE A 130 10.85 19.33 0.51
C ILE A 130 12.33 19.13 0.81
N ARG A 131 12.67 17.91 1.22
CA ARG A 131 14.06 17.42 1.30
C ARG A 131 14.27 16.35 0.24
N THR A 132 15.49 16.22 -0.25
CA THR A 132 15.88 15.16 -1.19
C THR A 132 17.04 14.36 -0.63
N ILE A 133 17.04 13.06 -0.87
CA ILE A 133 18.12 12.15 -0.53
C ILE A 133 18.28 11.13 -1.65
N SER A 134 19.51 10.73 -1.96
CA SER A 134 19.78 9.63 -2.87
C SER A 134 20.31 8.42 -2.12
N TYR A 135 19.76 7.27 -2.41
CA TYR A 135 20.30 5.98 -2.00
C TYR A 135 20.95 5.24 -3.17
N GLY A 136 20.93 5.82 -4.39
CA GLY A 136 21.47 5.12 -5.55
C GLY A 136 20.89 3.72 -5.65
N LYS A 137 21.76 2.71 -5.74
CA LYS A 137 21.37 1.30 -5.81
C LYS A 137 21.35 0.56 -4.45
N GLU A 138 21.61 1.26 -3.35
CA GLU A 138 21.83 0.65 -2.03
C GLU A 138 20.55 0.16 -1.33
N ARG A 139 19.37 0.56 -1.82
CA ARG A 139 18.06 0.17 -1.25
C ARG A 139 17.14 -0.41 -2.33
N PRO A 140 17.44 -1.59 -2.87
CA PRO A 140 16.57 -2.25 -3.84
C PRO A 140 15.26 -2.69 -3.17
N VAL A 141 14.15 -2.63 -3.91
CA VAL A 141 12.85 -3.20 -3.51
C VAL A 141 12.57 -4.53 -4.22
N ALA A 142 13.31 -4.82 -5.29
CA ALA A 142 13.25 -6.09 -6.00
C ALA A 142 14.69 -6.53 -6.30
N VAL A 143 14.97 -7.82 -6.02
CA VAL A 143 16.31 -8.41 -6.15
C VAL A 143 16.24 -9.58 -7.12
N CYS A 144 16.54 -9.31 -8.36
CA CYS A 144 16.75 -10.30 -9.43
C CYS A 144 17.53 -9.62 -10.56
N ASN A 145 18.16 -10.40 -11.43
CA ASN A 145 18.99 -9.88 -12.51
C ASN A 145 18.21 -9.82 -13.82
N ASP A 146 17.08 -9.12 -13.82
CA ASP A 146 16.27 -8.89 -15.03
C ASP A 146 15.47 -7.58 -14.97
N ILE A 147 14.80 -7.26 -16.09
CA ILE A 147 14.08 -6.02 -16.29
C ILE A 147 12.93 -5.84 -15.30
N SER A 148 12.32 -6.91 -14.80
CA SER A 148 11.18 -6.86 -13.87
C SER A 148 11.59 -6.26 -12.52
N CYS A 149 12.78 -6.60 -12.01
CA CYS A 149 13.33 -6.01 -10.80
C CYS A 149 13.91 -4.61 -11.07
N TRP A 150 14.67 -4.43 -12.14
CA TRP A 150 15.29 -3.15 -12.46
C TRP A 150 14.26 -2.03 -12.61
N SER A 151 13.14 -2.30 -13.25
CA SER A 151 12.07 -1.31 -13.44
C SER A 151 11.47 -0.84 -12.12
N GLN A 152 11.36 -1.70 -11.11
CA GLN A 152 10.87 -1.36 -9.77
C GLN A 152 11.92 -0.57 -8.96
N ASN A 153 13.20 -0.83 -9.19
CA ASN A 153 14.29 -0.15 -8.51
C ASN A 153 14.52 1.27 -9.01
N ARG A 154 14.26 1.54 -10.31
CA ARG A 154 14.36 2.87 -10.93
C ARG A 154 13.18 3.75 -10.52
N ARG A 155 13.24 4.36 -9.33
CA ARG A 155 12.12 5.10 -8.77
C ARG A 155 12.55 6.34 -7.97
N ALA A 156 11.62 7.23 -7.74
CA ALA A 156 11.66 8.18 -6.63
C ALA A 156 10.45 7.96 -5.74
N VAL A 157 10.64 8.08 -4.43
CA VAL A 157 9.61 7.85 -3.41
C VAL A 157 9.42 9.12 -2.60
N THR A 158 8.19 9.61 -2.50
CA THR A 158 7.81 10.75 -1.66
C THR A 158 7.32 10.23 -0.31
N LEU A 159 8.10 10.47 0.74
CA LEU A 159 7.76 10.11 2.11
C LEU A 159 7.21 11.32 2.85
N LEU A 160 6.08 11.12 3.53
CA LEU A 160 5.53 12.09 4.47
C LEU A 160 6.28 11.96 5.81
N ALA A 161 6.85 13.05 6.31
CA ALA A 161 7.33 13.08 7.70
C ALA A 161 6.14 13.30 8.66
N ALA A 162 6.37 13.07 9.96
CA ALA A 162 5.36 13.39 10.95
C ALA A 162 4.94 14.86 10.82
N PRO A 163 3.64 15.18 10.98
CA PRO A 163 3.18 16.56 10.91
C PRO A 163 3.95 17.43 11.90
N SER A 164 4.43 18.58 11.44
CA SER A 164 4.94 19.60 12.34
C SER A 164 3.73 20.17 13.09
N GLY A 165 3.65 19.94 14.41
CA GLY A 165 2.66 20.52 15.29
C GLY A 165 2.77 22.04 15.35
#